data_329983a6ab957c7f6244c3ebe1347597
#
_entry.id   329983a6ab957c7f6244c3ebe1347597
#
_cell.length_a   1.000
_cell.length_b   1.000
_cell.length_c   1.000
_cell.angle_alpha   90.00
_cell.angle_beta   90.00
_cell.angle_gamma   90.00
#
_symmetry.space_group_name_H-M   'P 1'
#
loop_
_entity.id
_entity.type
_entity.pdbx_description
1 polymer ?
#
loop_
_entity_poly.entity_id
_entity_poly.type
_entity_poly.pdbx_seq_one_letter_code
_entity_poly.pdbx_strand_id
1 'polypeptide(L)'
;MSLSKLEQLQNLIRSYESCIVAYSGGVDSAFLAVVAHQILGDKALAVIADSPSLPRREFNAALAVAKQFGFALRIVLPQEFKNSEYIANPHNRCYFCKHELFTQLLPLAKQENFAVVAYGENASDVGDYRPGAQAAGEFQARAPLKEVGMTKDEIRVYSAQLGLPTAQKAQAACLSSRIPYGETVTSEKIAMIEEAEYVLQDLGFHDVRVRHHELSAAGMKTHLARIEVGPKEMTKFVEHGMFGHIAVALKTLGYAHVTLDLQGYRRGGFNETIKPKLKGQD
;
A
#
# COMPACT_ATOMS: atom_id res chain seq x y z
N MET A 1 36.23 -11.64 -1.77
CA MET A 1 34.81 -12.07 -1.97
C MET A 1 33.95 -10.82 -1.97
N SER A 2 33.03 -10.69 -2.91
CA SER A 2 32.07 -9.57 -2.87
C SER A 2 31.09 -9.78 -1.70
N LEU A 3 30.75 -8.69 -0.99
CA LEU A 3 29.73 -8.71 0.06
C LEU A 3 28.39 -9.13 -0.51
N SER A 4 27.62 -9.92 0.24
CA SER A 4 26.21 -10.17 -0.11
C SER A 4 25.39 -8.88 -0.07
N LYS A 5 24.28 -8.80 -0.77
CA LYS A 5 23.42 -7.61 -0.74
C LYS A 5 22.90 -7.29 0.66
N LEU A 6 22.70 -8.30 1.49
CA LEU A 6 22.32 -8.09 2.89
C LEU A 6 23.43 -7.40 3.67
N GLU A 7 24.70 -7.84 3.53
CA GLU A 7 25.85 -7.18 4.16
C GLU A 7 26.05 -5.77 3.64
N GLN A 8 25.83 -5.54 2.34
CA GLN A 8 25.88 -4.19 1.76
C GLN A 8 24.80 -3.29 2.37
N LEU A 9 23.57 -3.78 2.51
CA LEU A 9 22.48 -3.07 3.16
C LEU A 9 22.80 -2.76 4.62
N GLN A 10 23.30 -3.73 5.37
CA GLN A 10 23.67 -3.56 6.77
C GLN A 10 24.77 -2.51 6.94
N ASN A 11 25.78 -2.51 6.06
CA ASN A 11 26.85 -1.51 6.07
C ASN A 11 26.34 -0.11 5.71
N LEU A 12 25.43 -0.02 4.73
CA LEU A 12 24.81 1.23 4.35
C LEU A 12 23.96 1.81 5.50
N ILE A 13 23.14 0.98 6.15
CA ILE A 13 22.32 1.41 7.30
C ILE A 13 23.21 1.82 8.48
N ARG A 14 24.31 1.10 8.73
CA ARG A 14 25.28 1.48 9.78
C ARG A 14 25.89 2.87 9.54
N SER A 15 26.14 3.22 8.28
CA SER A 15 26.66 4.53 7.92
C SER A 15 25.69 5.69 8.12
N TYR A 16 24.41 5.41 8.33
CA TYR A 16 23.40 6.44 8.63
C TYR A 16 23.48 6.94 10.08
N GLU A 17 24.10 6.16 10.99
CA GLU A 17 24.19 6.45 12.42
C GLU A 17 22.82 6.49 13.14
N SER A 18 21.81 7.06 12.53
CA SER A 18 20.41 7.03 12.98
C SER A 18 19.46 7.20 11.81
N CYS A 19 18.28 6.57 11.86
CA CYS A 19 17.30 6.73 10.78
C CYS A 19 15.86 6.61 11.24
N ILE A 20 14.97 7.34 10.53
CA ILE A 20 13.54 7.08 10.50
C ILE A 20 13.24 6.21 9.28
N VAL A 21 12.49 5.13 9.46
CA VAL A 21 11.98 4.28 8.39
C VAL A 21 10.50 4.60 8.15
N ALA A 22 10.14 5.09 6.95
CA ALA A 22 8.76 5.22 6.53
C ALA A 22 8.14 3.82 6.36
N TYR A 23 7.42 3.38 7.37
CA TYR A 23 6.93 2.03 7.54
C TYR A 23 5.46 1.91 7.10
N SER A 24 5.16 1.02 6.18
CA SER A 24 3.79 0.79 5.68
C SER A 24 3.23 -0.59 6.05
N GLY A 25 3.98 -1.43 6.77
CA GLY A 25 3.61 -2.82 7.02
C GLY A 25 3.67 -3.76 5.81
N GLY A 26 4.14 -3.26 4.66
CA GLY A 26 4.43 -4.08 3.48
C GLY A 26 5.78 -4.79 3.59
N VAL A 27 6.02 -5.77 2.70
CA VAL A 27 7.23 -6.63 2.70
C VAL A 27 8.51 -5.80 2.80
N ASP A 28 8.67 -4.79 1.93
CA ASP A 28 9.92 -4.03 1.82
C ASP A 28 10.17 -3.16 3.05
N SER A 29 9.14 -2.44 3.49
CA SER A 29 9.26 -1.54 4.64
C SER A 29 9.40 -2.31 5.96
N ALA A 30 8.78 -3.50 6.08
CA ALA A 30 8.94 -4.35 7.25
C ALA A 30 10.36 -4.93 7.32
N PHE A 31 10.87 -5.44 6.21
CA PHE A 31 12.24 -5.91 6.13
C PHE A 31 13.24 -4.80 6.47
N LEU A 32 13.06 -3.61 5.87
CA LEU A 32 13.92 -2.47 6.14
C LEU A 32 13.88 -2.05 7.62
N ALA A 33 12.68 -2.00 8.24
CA ALA A 33 12.54 -1.61 9.64
C ALA A 33 13.25 -2.60 10.58
N VAL A 34 13.11 -3.90 10.32
CA VAL A 34 13.78 -4.94 11.11
C VAL A 34 15.29 -4.86 10.97
N VAL A 35 15.83 -4.74 9.74
CA VAL A 35 17.27 -4.63 9.52
C VAL A 35 17.81 -3.34 10.12
N ALA A 36 17.09 -2.22 10.00
CA ALA A 36 17.51 -0.96 10.61
C ALA A 36 17.57 -1.08 12.14
N HIS A 37 16.59 -1.68 12.76
CA HIS A 37 16.59 -1.93 14.20
C HIS A 37 17.72 -2.86 14.63
N GLN A 38 17.97 -3.95 13.91
CA GLN A 38 19.07 -4.86 14.22
C GLN A 38 20.46 -4.19 14.17
N ILE A 39 20.64 -3.20 13.31
CA ILE A 39 21.94 -2.53 13.11
C ILE A 39 22.10 -1.30 14.01
N LEU A 40 21.05 -0.52 14.21
CA LEU A 40 21.10 0.78 14.89
C LEU A 40 20.44 0.77 16.28
N GLY A 41 19.72 -0.31 16.64
CA GLY A 41 19.01 -0.39 17.92
C GLY A 41 18.02 0.76 18.09
N ASP A 42 18.14 1.47 19.19
CA ASP A 42 17.27 2.61 19.57
C ASP A 42 17.45 3.84 18.66
N LYS A 43 18.48 3.85 17.81
CA LYS A 43 18.68 4.90 16.79
C LYS A 43 17.92 4.63 15.49
N ALA A 44 17.08 3.61 15.44
CA ALA A 44 16.16 3.35 14.34
C ALA A 44 14.71 3.50 14.83
N LEU A 45 13.94 4.36 14.18
CA LEU A 45 12.54 4.59 14.46
C LEU A 45 11.71 4.28 13.22
N ALA A 46 10.81 3.30 13.31
CA ALA A 46 9.80 3.11 12.27
C ALA A 46 8.63 4.09 12.50
N VAL A 47 8.15 4.70 11.42
CA VAL A 47 7.00 5.60 11.50
C VAL A 47 5.93 5.15 10.53
N ILE A 48 4.73 4.82 11.04
CA ILE A 48 3.57 4.44 10.25
C ILE A 48 2.53 5.56 10.22
N ALA A 49 1.98 5.82 9.04
CA ALA A 49 0.87 6.74 8.88
C ALA A 49 -0.46 6.02 9.18
N ASP A 50 -1.21 6.50 10.15
CA ASP A 50 -2.59 6.09 10.39
C ASP A 50 -3.52 6.91 9.50
N SER A 51 -3.64 6.44 8.25
CA SER A 51 -4.47 7.04 7.21
C SER A 51 -5.77 6.26 7.04
N PRO A 52 -6.91 6.92 6.76
CA PRO A 52 -8.14 6.23 6.36
C PRO A 52 -7.93 5.29 5.15
N SER A 53 -6.98 5.61 4.27
CA SER A 53 -6.65 4.79 3.11
C SER A 53 -5.89 3.50 3.43
N LEU A 54 -5.34 3.36 4.63
CA LEU A 54 -4.67 2.13 5.07
C LEU A 54 -5.69 1.20 5.71
N PRO A 55 -5.94 -0.01 5.14
CA PRO A 55 -6.88 -0.95 5.73
C PRO A 55 -6.58 -1.22 7.21
N ARG A 56 -7.59 -1.21 8.06
CA ARG A 56 -7.41 -1.40 9.53
C ARG A 56 -6.76 -2.74 9.88
N ARG A 57 -7.12 -3.82 9.14
CA ARG A 57 -6.47 -5.13 9.31
C ARG A 57 -4.98 -5.05 8.98
N GLU A 58 -4.61 -4.32 7.96
CA GLU A 58 -3.21 -4.10 7.54
C GLU A 58 -2.45 -3.24 8.57
N PHE A 59 -3.08 -2.18 9.07
CA PHE A 59 -2.52 -1.35 10.13
C PHE A 59 -2.24 -2.17 11.40
N ASN A 60 -3.23 -2.94 11.88
CA ASN A 60 -3.08 -3.79 13.06
C ASN A 60 -2.01 -4.87 12.86
N ALA A 61 -1.93 -5.48 11.68
CA ALA A 61 -0.88 -6.43 11.34
C ALA A 61 0.51 -5.77 11.38
N ALA A 62 0.63 -4.53 10.91
CA ALA A 62 1.88 -3.77 10.97
C ALA A 62 2.30 -3.48 12.42
N LEU A 63 1.37 -3.11 13.30
CA LEU A 63 1.65 -2.94 14.73
C LEU A 63 2.11 -4.26 15.38
N ALA A 64 1.48 -5.37 15.02
CA ALA A 64 1.85 -6.68 15.53
C ALA A 64 3.28 -7.08 15.13
N VAL A 65 3.69 -6.81 13.88
CA VAL A 65 5.06 -7.03 13.42
C VAL A 65 6.06 -6.19 14.21
N ALA A 66 5.77 -4.91 14.43
CA ALA A 66 6.65 -4.04 15.22
C ALA A 66 6.84 -4.57 16.65
N LYS A 67 5.76 -5.01 17.29
CA LYS A 67 5.80 -5.63 18.61
C LYS A 67 6.58 -6.95 18.61
N GLN A 68 6.36 -7.81 17.63
CA GLN A 68 7.03 -9.11 17.51
C GLN A 68 8.54 -8.98 17.35
N PHE A 69 8.99 -8.01 16.55
CA PHE A 69 10.41 -7.80 16.26
C PHE A 69 11.07 -6.74 17.15
N GLY A 70 10.33 -6.13 18.05
CA GLY A 70 10.84 -5.24 19.10
C GLY A 70 11.33 -3.87 18.60
N PHE A 71 11.06 -3.47 17.37
CA PHE A 71 11.50 -2.17 16.89
C PHE A 71 10.59 -1.02 17.35
N ALA A 72 11.19 0.13 17.62
CA ALA A 72 10.46 1.33 18.01
C ALA A 72 9.54 1.77 16.86
N LEU A 73 8.26 2.00 17.19
CA LEU A 73 7.25 2.42 16.23
C LEU A 73 6.53 3.67 16.72
N ARG A 74 6.39 4.65 15.82
CA ARG A 74 5.55 5.83 16.01
C ARG A 74 4.43 5.88 14.99
N ILE A 75 3.26 6.31 15.45
CA ILE A 75 2.11 6.55 14.60
C ILE A 75 2.02 8.05 14.34
N VAL A 76 1.84 8.44 13.08
CA VAL A 76 1.54 9.81 12.65
C VAL A 76 0.17 9.86 11.98
N LEU A 77 -0.50 11.00 12.06
CA LEU A 77 -1.83 11.23 11.50
C LEU A 77 -1.70 12.15 10.28
N PRO A 78 -1.55 11.62 9.08
CA PRO A 78 -1.41 12.42 7.88
C PRO A 78 -2.73 13.13 7.56
N GLN A 79 -2.62 14.28 6.89
CA GLN A 79 -3.76 15.14 6.57
C GLN A 79 -4.11 15.12 5.08
N GLU A 80 -3.78 14.05 4.36
CA GLU A 80 -4.00 13.95 2.91
C GLU A 80 -5.48 14.10 2.53
N PHE A 81 -6.41 13.73 3.41
CA PHE A 81 -7.85 13.93 3.20
C PHE A 81 -8.31 15.39 3.36
N LYS A 82 -7.41 16.31 3.74
CA LYS A 82 -7.63 17.76 3.69
C LYS A 82 -6.99 18.41 2.47
N ASN A 83 -6.20 17.65 1.71
CA ASN A 83 -5.55 18.14 0.51
C ASN A 83 -6.48 17.96 -0.70
N SER A 84 -6.92 19.06 -1.31
CA SER A 84 -7.81 19.04 -2.49
C SER A 84 -7.21 18.27 -3.67
N GLU A 85 -5.89 18.33 -3.88
CA GLU A 85 -5.20 17.60 -4.93
C GLU A 85 -5.24 16.09 -4.71
N TYR A 86 -5.11 15.63 -3.46
CA TYR A 86 -5.28 14.22 -3.13
C TYR A 86 -6.74 13.77 -3.32
N ILE A 87 -7.69 14.58 -2.82
CA ILE A 87 -9.13 14.31 -2.88
C ILE A 87 -9.63 14.21 -4.32
N ALA A 88 -9.12 15.07 -5.22
CA ALA A 88 -9.46 15.03 -6.65
C ALA A 88 -9.06 13.73 -7.35
N ASN A 89 -8.25 12.88 -6.70
CA ASN A 89 -7.85 11.56 -7.19
C ASN A 89 -7.22 11.57 -8.59
N PRO A 90 -6.21 12.40 -8.83
CA PRO A 90 -5.50 12.39 -10.11
C PRO A 90 -4.63 11.13 -10.26
N HIS A 91 -4.14 10.89 -11.47
CA HIS A 91 -3.26 9.75 -11.75
C HIS A 91 -1.99 9.72 -10.89
N ASN A 92 -1.50 10.88 -10.47
CA ASN A 92 -0.36 11.04 -9.58
C ASN A 92 -0.75 11.17 -8.10
N ARG A 93 -1.96 10.76 -7.67
CA ARG A 93 -2.41 10.84 -6.27
C ARG A 93 -1.38 10.32 -5.27
N CYS A 94 -0.62 9.26 -5.62
CA CYS A 94 0.42 8.71 -4.75
C CYS A 94 1.56 9.71 -4.45
N TYR A 95 1.78 10.69 -5.33
CA TYR A 95 2.70 11.79 -5.05
C TYR A 95 2.20 12.61 -3.85
N PHE A 96 0.95 13.06 -3.86
CA PHE A 96 0.38 13.88 -2.78
C PHE A 96 0.35 13.14 -1.44
N CYS A 97 0.01 11.85 -1.45
CA CYS A 97 0.05 11.00 -0.27
C CYS A 97 1.47 10.88 0.32
N LYS A 98 2.46 10.64 -0.52
CA LYS A 98 3.87 10.53 -0.07
C LYS A 98 4.44 11.89 0.34
N HIS A 99 4.11 12.95 -0.39
CA HIS A 99 4.51 14.31 -0.06
C HIS A 99 4.01 14.67 1.34
N GLU A 100 2.72 14.44 1.64
CA GLU A 100 2.14 14.66 2.97
C GLU A 100 2.88 13.87 4.07
N LEU A 101 3.20 12.60 3.83
CA LEU A 101 3.95 11.80 4.78
C LEU A 101 5.33 12.41 5.07
N PHE A 102 6.10 12.76 4.03
CA PHE A 102 7.45 13.29 4.21
C PHE A 102 7.45 14.69 4.83
N THR A 103 6.40 15.51 4.61
CA THR A 103 6.23 16.81 5.31
C THR A 103 6.13 16.63 6.84
N GLN A 104 5.68 15.48 7.31
CA GLN A 104 5.67 15.16 8.75
C GLN A 104 6.96 14.49 9.22
N LEU A 105 7.55 13.61 8.39
CA LEU A 105 8.74 12.85 8.79
C LEU A 105 10.01 13.71 8.88
N LEU A 106 10.19 14.69 7.98
CA LEU A 106 11.41 15.51 8.01
C LEU A 106 11.50 16.43 9.24
N PRO A 107 10.44 17.16 9.64
CA PRO A 107 10.47 17.93 10.89
C PRO A 107 10.71 17.02 12.10
N LEU A 108 10.07 15.83 12.13
CA LEU A 108 10.27 14.85 13.17
C LEU A 108 11.74 14.40 13.24
N ALA A 109 12.34 14.07 12.09
CA ALA A 109 13.74 13.67 12.02
C ALA A 109 14.67 14.77 12.53
N LYS A 110 14.43 16.03 12.13
CA LYS A 110 15.20 17.18 12.58
C LYS A 110 15.04 17.44 14.08
N GLN A 111 13.82 17.35 14.59
CA GLN A 111 13.52 17.61 16.01
C GLN A 111 14.16 16.57 16.93
N GLU A 112 14.20 15.31 16.50
CA GLU A 112 14.72 14.21 17.30
C GLU A 112 16.14 13.77 16.90
N ASN A 113 16.82 14.56 16.05
CA ASN A 113 18.19 14.35 15.61
C ASN A 113 18.41 13.01 14.89
N PHE A 114 17.44 12.55 14.10
CA PHE A 114 17.67 11.46 13.16
C PHE A 114 18.38 11.97 11.90
N ALA A 115 19.47 11.31 11.52
CA ALA A 115 20.30 11.75 10.39
C ALA A 115 19.64 11.48 9.02
N VAL A 116 18.86 10.41 8.90
CA VAL A 116 18.30 9.94 7.64
C VAL A 116 16.82 9.60 7.76
N VAL A 117 16.05 9.93 6.73
CA VAL A 117 14.70 9.36 6.50
C VAL A 117 14.81 8.36 5.34
N ALA A 118 14.45 7.10 5.60
CA ALA A 118 14.53 6.01 4.64
C ALA A 118 13.14 5.43 4.32
N TYR A 119 12.99 4.85 3.12
CA TYR A 119 11.75 4.18 2.72
C TYR A 119 12.03 2.92 1.88
N GLY A 120 11.02 2.03 1.80
CA GLY A 120 11.15 0.69 1.24
C GLY A 120 10.96 0.61 -0.28
N GLU A 121 11.62 1.42 -1.09
CA GLU A 121 11.71 1.20 -2.54
C GLU A 121 12.84 0.21 -2.84
N ASN A 122 12.61 -0.71 -3.77
CA ASN A 122 13.56 -1.77 -4.13
C ASN A 122 13.94 -1.73 -5.62
N ALA A 123 14.92 -2.53 -6.02
CA ALA A 123 15.45 -2.52 -7.38
C ALA A 123 14.45 -3.01 -8.45
N SER A 124 13.47 -3.85 -8.08
CA SER A 124 12.42 -4.29 -9.00
C SER A 124 11.39 -3.20 -9.33
N ASP A 125 11.42 -2.07 -8.61
CA ASP A 125 10.51 -0.94 -8.80
C ASP A 125 11.01 0.04 -9.88
N VAL A 126 12.22 -0.17 -10.38
CA VAL A 126 12.85 0.66 -11.42
C VAL A 126 12.10 0.47 -12.74
N GLY A 127 11.70 1.58 -13.36
CA GLY A 127 10.95 1.58 -14.63
C GLY A 127 9.42 1.58 -14.47
N ASP A 128 8.89 1.34 -13.28
CA ASP A 128 7.47 1.53 -13.00
C ASP A 128 7.13 3.03 -12.86
N TYR A 129 5.93 3.43 -13.30
CA TYR A 129 5.40 4.76 -13.01
C TYR A 129 5.07 4.88 -11.52
N ARG A 130 5.93 5.57 -10.77
CA ARG A 130 5.82 5.72 -9.31
C ARG A 130 5.89 7.19 -8.90
N PRO A 131 4.79 7.92 -8.98
CA PRO A 131 4.76 9.33 -8.58
C PRO A 131 5.17 9.55 -7.12
N GLY A 132 4.98 8.57 -6.25
CA GLY A 132 5.48 8.64 -4.87
C GLY A 132 7.01 8.64 -4.73
N ALA A 133 7.76 8.10 -5.69
CA ALA A 133 9.22 8.16 -5.69
C ALA A 133 9.73 9.58 -6.01
N GLN A 134 8.99 10.34 -6.83
CA GLN A 134 9.28 11.75 -7.07
C GLN A 134 9.22 12.54 -5.76
N ALA A 135 8.13 12.41 -4.99
CA ALA A 135 8.01 13.06 -3.68
C ALA A 135 9.20 12.68 -2.76
N ALA A 136 9.55 11.38 -2.69
CA ALA A 136 10.68 10.95 -1.87
C ALA A 136 12.00 11.64 -2.26
N GLY A 137 12.24 11.82 -3.57
CA GLY A 137 13.41 12.55 -4.08
C GLY A 137 13.45 14.02 -3.67
N GLU A 138 12.31 14.72 -3.74
CA GLU A 138 12.19 16.13 -3.34
C GLU A 138 12.53 16.32 -1.85
N PHE A 139 12.19 15.36 -1.01
CA PHE A 139 12.50 15.34 0.42
C PHE A 139 13.84 14.67 0.76
N GLN A 140 14.64 14.32 -0.23
CA GLN A 140 15.95 13.64 -0.07
C GLN A 140 15.87 12.35 0.78
N ALA A 141 14.71 11.68 0.78
CA ALA A 141 14.55 10.41 1.46
C ALA A 141 15.37 9.32 0.76
N ARG A 142 16.02 8.46 1.54
CA ARG A 142 16.90 7.40 1.03
C ARG A 142 16.12 6.12 0.76
N ALA A 143 16.52 5.41 -0.27
CA ALA A 143 15.96 4.12 -0.65
C ALA A 143 17.03 3.01 -0.55
N PRO A 144 17.45 2.59 0.65
CA PRO A 144 18.63 1.75 0.83
C PRO A 144 18.50 0.39 0.15
N LEU A 145 17.32 -0.18 0.05
CA LEU A 145 17.10 -1.45 -0.68
C LEU A 145 17.41 -1.29 -2.18
N LYS A 146 16.97 -0.19 -2.77
CA LYS A 146 17.24 0.15 -4.16
C LYS A 146 18.72 0.50 -4.38
N GLU A 147 19.31 1.24 -3.44
CA GLU A 147 20.72 1.67 -3.50
C GLU A 147 21.69 0.48 -3.53
N VAL A 148 21.39 -0.60 -2.80
CA VAL A 148 22.17 -1.85 -2.86
C VAL A 148 21.72 -2.80 -3.96
N GLY A 149 20.79 -2.40 -4.81
CA GLY A 149 20.28 -3.20 -5.91
C GLY A 149 19.48 -4.43 -5.48
N MET A 150 18.88 -4.42 -4.28
CA MET A 150 18.11 -5.54 -3.76
C MET A 150 16.75 -5.65 -4.44
N THR A 151 16.45 -6.80 -5.02
CA THR A 151 15.20 -7.09 -5.72
C THR A 151 14.10 -7.54 -4.76
N LYS A 152 12.84 -7.50 -5.23
CA LYS A 152 11.68 -7.97 -4.45
C LYS A 152 11.81 -9.42 -4.01
N ASP A 153 12.31 -10.28 -4.88
CA ASP A 153 12.48 -11.71 -4.58
C ASP A 153 13.54 -11.94 -3.51
N GLU A 154 14.66 -11.24 -3.60
CA GLU A 154 15.71 -11.27 -2.57
C GLU A 154 15.19 -10.78 -1.22
N ILE A 155 14.40 -9.68 -1.20
CA ILE A 155 13.77 -9.18 0.03
C ILE A 155 12.84 -10.23 0.63
N ARG A 156 12.06 -10.96 -0.17
CA ARG A 156 11.19 -12.05 0.31
C ARG A 156 11.99 -13.19 0.90
N VAL A 157 13.09 -13.59 0.26
CA VAL A 157 13.99 -14.64 0.77
C VAL A 157 14.57 -14.25 2.12
N TYR A 158 15.15 -13.05 2.23
CA TYR A 158 15.70 -12.57 3.49
C TYR A 158 14.63 -12.35 4.57
N SER A 159 13.46 -11.86 4.19
CA SER A 159 12.31 -11.73 5.11
C SER A 159 11.89 -13.09 5.68
N ALA A 160 11.87 -14.14 4.86
CA ALA A 160 11.55 -15.49 5.31
C ALA A 160 12.64 -16.05 6.24
N GLN A 161 13.91 -15.82 5.94
CA GLN A 161 15.04 -16.20 6.79
C GLN A 161 15.00 -15.55 8.17
N LEU A 162 14.52 -14.29 8.23
CA LEU A 162 14.31 -13.55 9.48
C LEU A 162 13.01 -13.93 10.20
N GLY A 163 12.17 -14.79 9.62
CA GLY A 163 10.87 -15.17 10.17
C GLY A 163 9.81 -14.09 10.11
N LEU A 164 9.95 -13.12 9.20
CA LEU A 164 8.95 -12.06 9.00
C LEU A 164 7.65 -12.63 8.43
N PRO A 165 6.50 -12.41 9.07
CA PRO A 165 5.20 -12.88 8.56
C PRO A 165 4.81 -12.20 7.23
N THR A 166 5.47 -11.08 6.92
CA THR A 166 5.26 -10.33 5.69
C THR A 166 5.97 -10.93 4.47
N ALA A 167 6.84 -11.93 4.63
CA ALA A 167 7.68 -12.48 3.55
C ALA A 167 6.88 -12.89 2.30
N GLN A 168 5.73 -13.53 2.48
CA GLN A 168 4.83 -13.98 1.41
C GLN A 168 3.62 -13.06 1.19
N LYS A 169 3.60 -11.90 1.88
CA LYS A 169 2.47 -10.97 1.80
C LYS A 169 2.30 -10.46 0.36
N ALA A 170 1.07 -10.52 -0.14
CA ALA A 170 0.73 -9.92 -1.42
C ALA A 170 0.93 -8.39 -1.38
N GLN A 171 1.17 -7.78 -2.53
CA GLN A 171 1.29 -6.33 -2.59
C GLN A 171 -0.06 -5.69 -2.25
N ALA A 172 -0.16 -5.06 -1.10
CA ALA A 172 -1.33 -4.29 -0.69
C ALA A 172 -1.23 -2.86 -1.23
N ALA A 173 -2.21 -2.49 -2.07
CA ALA A 173 -2.42 -1.10 -2.44
C ALA A 173 -3.40 -0.45 -1.44
N CYS A 174 -3.31 0.87 -1.24
CA CYS A 174 -4.21 1.62 -0.38
C CYS A 174 -5.67 1.54 -0.86
N LEU A 175 -6.65 1.70 0.04
CA LEU A 175 -8.09 1.66 -0.29
C LEU A 175 -8.48 2.68 -1.35
N SER A 176 -7.86 3.87 -1.36
CA SER A 176 -8.10 4.88 -2.39
C SER A 176 -7.82 4.38 -3.82
N SER A 177 -7.00 3.34 -3.99
CA SER A 177 -6.76 2.72 -5.29
C SER A 177 -7.97 1.95 -5.86
N ARG A 178 -9.04 1.81 -5.08
CA ARG A 178 -10.31 1.18 -5.51
C ARG A 178 -11.25 2.17 -6.16
N ILE A 179 -10.99 3.45 -6.03
CA ILE A 179 -11.78 4.55 -6.62
C ILE A 179 -11.16 4.90 -7.97
N PRO A 180 -11.92 4.94 -9.05
CA PRO A 180 -11.44 5.36 -10.38
C PRO A 180 -10.82 6.75 -10.35
N TYR A 181 -9.78 6.96 -11.14
CA TYR A 181 -9.16 8.28 -11.25
C TYR A 181 -10.17 9.34 -11.70
N GLY A 182 -10.10 10.52 -11.08
CA GLY A 182 -11.02 11.62 -11.31
C GLY A 182 -12.31 11.55 -10.49
N GLU A 183 -12.64 10.39 -9.87
CA GLU A 183 -13.69 10.31 -8.87
C GLU A 183 -13.14 10.74 -7.50
N THR A 184 -13.86 11.61 -6.81
CA THR A 184 -13.47 12.16 -5.51
C THR A 184 -13.26 11.07 -4.46
N VAL A 185 -12.13 11.11 -3.77
CA VAL A 185 -11.84 10.25 -2.60
C VAL A 185 -12.48 10.87 -1.36
N THR A 186 -13.34 10.12 -0.67
CA THR A 186 -13.92 10.53 0.61
C THR A 186 -13.79 9.43 1.66
N SER A 187 -13.86 9.81 2.93
CA SER A 187 -13.78 8.85 4.04
C SER A 187 -14.93 7.84 4.00
N GLU A 188 -16.11 8.27 3.57
CA GLU A 188 -17.30 7.41 3.44
C GLU A 188 -17.08 6.33 2.37
N LYS A 189 -16.57 6.72 1.19
CA LYS A 189 -16.25 5.75 0.12
C LYS A 189 -15.19 4.76 0.57
N ILE A 190 -14.16 5.23 1.28
CA ILE A 190 -13.10 4.37 1.83
C ILE A 190 -13.68 3.37 2.83
N ALA A 191 -14.52 3.81 3.76
CA ALA A 191 -15.16 2.92 4.72
C ALA A 191 -16.06 1.86 4.03
N MET A 192 -16.85 2.26 3.04
CA MET A 192 -17.67 1.32 2.26
C MET A 192 -16.81 0.27 1.54
N ILE A 193 -15.67 0.68 0.98
CA ILE A 193 -14.74 -0.22 0.29
C ILE A 193 -14.14 -1.21 1.30
N GLU A 194 -13.66 -0.71 2.43
CA GLU A 194 -13.02 -1.51 3.45
C GLU A 194 -13.96 -2.59 3.98
N GLU A 195 -15.16 -2.20 4.38
CA GLU A 195 -16.18 -3.13 4.87
C GLU A 195 -16.59 -4.17 3.80
N ALA A 196 -16.72 -3.74 2.53
CA ALA A 196 -17.02 -4.66 1.45
C ALA A 196 -15.90 -5.68 1.19
N GLU A 197 -14.62 -5.25 1.26
CA GLU A 197 -13.49 -6.16 1.16
C GLU A 197 -13.42 -7.11 2.37
N TYR A 198 -13.78 -6.64 3.59
CA TYR A 198 -13.84 -7.50 4.78
C TYR A 198 -14.92 -8.58 4.67
N VAL A 199 -16.11 -8.24 4.18
CA VAL A 199 -17.17 -9.25 3.92
C VAL A 199 -16.64 -10.38 3.04
N LEU A 200 -15.93 -10.04 1.96
CA LEU A 200 -15.39 -11.03 1.04
C LEU A 200 -14.22 -11.83 1.67
N GLN A 201 -13.32 -11.16 2.40
CA GLN A 201 -12.22 -11.82 3.09
C GLN A 201 -12.72 -12.81 4.15
N ASP A 202 -13.74 -12.45 4.91
CA ASP A 202 -14.34 -13.30 5.94
C ASP A 202 -15.09 -14.51 5.33
N LEU A 203 -15.51 -14.41 4.07
CA LEU A 203 -16.02 -15.52 3.26
C LEU A 203 -14.89 -16.36 2.60
N GLY A 204 -13.61 -16.08 2.91
CA GLY A 204 -12.47 -16.86 2.44
C GLY A 204 -11.91 -16.45 1.08
N PHE A 205 -12.23 -15.25 0.59
CA PHE A 205 -11.55 -14.68 -0.57
C PHE A 205 -10.27 -13.97 -0.11
N HIS A 206 -9.13 -14.32 -0.66
CA HIS A 206 -7.83 -13.77 -0.21
C HIS A 206 -7.32 -12.63 -1.10
N ASP A 207 -7.49 -12.77 -2.40
CA ASP A 207 -6.99 -11.79 -3.39
C ASP A 207 -8.16 -11.00 -3.98
N VAL A 208 -8.75 -10.14 -3.14
CA VAL A 208 -9.99 -9.41 -3.45
C VAL A 208 -9.76 -7.91 -3.53
N ARG A 209 -10.46 -7.26 -4.47
CA ARG A 209 -10.59 -5.81 -4.56
C ARG A 209 -12.04 -5.45 -4.87
N VAL A 210 -12.60 -4.53 -4.11
CA VAL A 210 -13.92 -3.96 -4.40
C VAL A 210 -13.72 -2.57 -4.99
N ARG A 211 -13.87 -2.46 -6.32
CA ARG A 211 -13.80 -1.17 -7.00
C ARG A 211 -15.12 -0.43 -6.79
N HIS A 212 -15.00 0.79 -6.34
CA HIS A 212 -16.11 1.66 -6.02
C HIS A 212 -16.36 2.62 -7.19
N HIS A 213 -17.50 2.52 -7.84
CA HIS A 213 -17.90 3.41 -8.92
C HIS A 213 -19.10 4.24 -8.50
N GLU A 214 -19.03 5.55 -8.75
CA GLU A 214 -20.16 6.46 -8.60
C GLU A 214 -21.01 6.43 -9.89
N LEU A 215 -22.30 6.16 -9.73
CA LEU A 215 -23.26 6.20 -10.82
C LEU A 215 -24.16 7.41 -10.61
N SER A 216 -24.40 8.17 -11.68
CA SER A 216 -25.31 9.31 -11.67
C SER A 216 -26.44 9.07 -12.66
N ALA A 217 -27.68 9.01 -12.16
CA ALA A 217 -28.88 8.87 -12.99
C ALA A 217 -30.00 9.76 -12.42
N ALA A 218 -30.65 10.54 -13.28
CA ALA A 218 -31.77 11.43 -12.92
C ALA A 218 -31.47 12.36 -11.72
N GLY A 219 -30.24 12.83 -11.59
CA GLY A 219 -29.82 13.72 -10.48
C GLY A 219 -29.54 13.00 -9.15
N MET A 220 -29.70 11.68 -9.09
CA MET A 220 -29.35 10.88 -7.92
C MET A 220 -27.98 10.22 -8.11
N LYS A 221 -27.18 10.22 -7.04
CA LYS A 221 -25.91 9.49 -6.98
C LYS A 221 -26.13 8.15 -6.27
N THR A 222 -25.68 7.08 -6.90
CA THR A 222 -25.66 5.74 -6.34
C THR A 222 -24.28 5.13 -6.49
N HIS A 223 -24.03 4.01 -5.83
CA HIS A 223 -22.71 3.35 -5.84
C HIS A 223 -22.81 1.94 -6.39
N LEU A 224 -21.84 1.57 -7.23
CA LEU A 224 -21.67 0.23 -7.75
C LEU A 224 -20.38 -0.38 -7.19
N ALA A 225 -20.50 -1.57 -6.61
CA ALA A 225 -19.36 -2.42 -6.28
C ALA A 225 -19.00 -3.30 -7.47
N ARG A 226 -17.80 -3.18 -8.01
CA ARG A 226 -17.22 -4.11 -8.99
C ARG A 226 -16.16 -4.95 -8.29
N ILE A 227 -16.51 -6.20 -8.03
CA ILE A 227 -15.64 -7.14 -7.31
C ILE A 227 -14.62 -7.74 -8.29
N GLU A 228 -13.36 -7.67 -7.92
CA GLU A 228 -12.25 -8.34 -8.60
C GLU A 228 -11.66 -9.35 -7.62
N VAL A 229 -11.53 -10.61 -8.01
CA VAL A 229 -10.88 -11.68 -7.24
C VAL A 229 -9.84 -12.39 -8.08
N GLY A 230 -8.92 -13.09 -7.43
CA GLY A 230 -7.95 -13.92 -8.11
C GLY A 230 -8.63 -14.96 -9.01
N PRO A 231 -8.05 -15.31 -10.19
CA PRO A 231 -8.68 -16.24 -11.13
C PRO A 231 -9.10 -17.57 -10.53
N LYS A 232 -8.33 -18.08 -9.56
CA LYS A 232 -8.62 -19.35 -8.86
C LYS A 232 -9.80 -19.24 -7.89
N GLU A 233 -10.23 -18.03 -7.55
CA GLU A 233 -11.31 -17.78 -6.60
C GLU A 233 -12.64 -17.47 -7.29
N MET A 234 -12.63 -17.28 -8.61
CA MET A 234 -13.83 -16.97 -9.39
C MET A 234 -14.93 -18.04 -9.25
N THR A 235 -14.54 -19.31 -9.17
CA THR A 235 -15.48 -20.42 -9.03
C THR A 235 -16.25 -20.42 -7.71
N LYS A 236 -15.66 -19.86 -6.64
CA LYS A 236 -16.30 -19.76 -5.33
C LYS A 236 -17.63 -18.99 -5.38
N PHE A 237 -17.78 -18.03 -6.30
CA PHE A 237 -19.03 -17.28 -6.46
C PHE A 237 -20.19 -18.17 -6.90
N VAL A 238 -19.92 -19.19 -7.73
CA VAL A 238 -20.91 -20.13 -8.26
C VAL A 238 -21.24 -21.21 -7.24
N GLU A 239 -20.25 -21.56 -6.43
CA GLU A 239 -20.37 -22.57 -5.42
C GLU A 239 -21.20 -22.05 -4.23
N HIS A 240 -22.04 -22.92 -3.65
CA HIS A 240 -22.77 -22.66 -2.40
C HIS A 240 -23.67 -21.43 -2.34
N GLY A 241 -24.13 -20.88 -3.48
CA GLY A 241 -25.07 -19.75 -3.49
C GLY A 241 -24.51 -18.44 -2.96
N MET A 242 -23.19 -18.26 -2.97
CA MET A 242 -22.51 -17.09 -2.42
C MET A 242 -22.94 -15.75 -3.05
N PHE A 243 -23.40 -15.75 -4.31
CA PHE A 243 -23.88 -14.55 -4.97
C PHE A 243 -24.94 -13.79 -4.16
N GLY A 244 -25.95 -14.50 -3.64
CA GLY A 244 -27.02 -13.90 -2.86
C GLY A 244 -26.53 -13.28 -1.58
N HIS A 245 -25.69 -14.00 -0.83
CA HIS A 245 -25.12 -13.51 0.43
C HIS A 245 -24.26 -12.26 0.22
N ILE A 246 -23.36 -12.29 -0.74
CA ILE A 246 -22.47 -11.15 -1.06
C ILE A 246 -23.30 -9.96 -1.53
N ALA A 247 -24.28 -10.17 -2.43
CA ALA A 247 -25.12 -9.09 -2.93
C ALA A 247 -25.91 -8.42 -1.81
N VAL A 248 -26.52 -9.19 -0.89
CA VAL A 248 -27.25 -8.65 0.25
C VAL A 248 -26.31 -7.88 1.18
N ALA A 249 -25.17 -8.46 1.56
CA ALA A 249 -24.23 -7.83 2.46
C ALA A 249 -23.72 -6.49 1.90
N LEU A 250 -23.27 -6.44 0.63
CA LEU A 250 -22.77 -5.21 0.03
C LEU A 250 -23.86 -4.16 -0.18
N LYS A 251 -25.10 -4.57 -0.47
CA LYS A 251 -26.25 -3.64 -0.53
C LYS A 251 -26.54 -3.01 0.83
N THR A 252 -26.39 -3.76 1.92
CA THR A 252 -26.55 -3.22 3.28
C THR A 252 -25.50 -2.14 3.60
N LEU A 253 -24.32 -2.22 2.97
CA LEU A 253 -23.27 -1.19 3.06
C LEU A 253 -23.56 0.07 2.22
N GLY A 254 -24.63 0.07 1.39
CA GLY A 254 -25.03 1.23 0.57
C GLY A 254 -24.75 1.09 -0.92
N TYR A 255 -24.28 -0.06 -1.41
CA TYR A 255 -24.14 -0.28 -2.85
C TYR A 255 -25.49 -0.58 -3.50
N ALA A 256 -25.87 0.19 -4.51
CA ALA A 256 -27.09 -0.07 -5.29
C ALA A 256 -26.92 -1.30 -6.20
N HIS A 257 -25.73 -1.48 -6.75
CA HIS A 257 -25.40 -2.58 -7.65
C HIS A 257 -24.14 -3.28 -7.20
N VAL A 258 -24.13 -4.61 -7.32
CA VAL A 258 -22.97 -5.46 -7.03
C VAL A 258 -22.67 -6.29 -8.26
N THR A 259 -21.46 -6.21 -8.78
CA THR A 259 -21.03 -6.88 -10.01
C THR A 259 -19.73 -7.63 -9.80
N LEU A 260 -19.51 -8.68 -10.56
CA LEU A 260 -18.26 -9.41 -10.62
C LEU A 260 -17.53 -9.03 -11.92
N ASP A 261 -16.26 -8.66 -11.81
CA ASP A 261 -15.42 -8.45 -12.99
C ASP A 261 -14.99 -9.80 -13.56
N LEU A 262 -15.41 -10.10 -14.79
CA LEU A 262 -15.09 -11.37 -15.45
C LEU A 262 -13.61 -11.56 -15.77
N GLN A 263 -12.81 -10.49 -15.76
CA GLN A 263 -11.38 -10.56 -15.96
C GLN A 263 -10.62 -10.85 -14.66
N GLY A 264 -11.31 -10.74 -13.52
CA GLY A 264 -10.72 -10.90 -12.21
C GLY A 264 -9.72 -9.82 -11.84
N TYR A 265 -9.00 -10.04 -10.73
CA TYR A 265 -7.99 -9.11 -10.27
C TYR A 265 -6.75 -9.11 -11.16
N ARG A 266 -6.36 -7.93 -11.64
CA ARG A 266 -5.14 -7.70 -12.40
C ARG A 266 -4.37 -6.52 -11.79
N ARG A 267 -3.08 -6.75 -11.54
CA ARG A 267 -2.20 -5.69 -11.04
C ARG A 267 -2.21 -4.51 -12.02
N GLY A 268 -2.54 -3.31 -11.53
CA GLY A 268 -2.55 -2.10 -12.35
C GLY A 268 -3.73 -1.97 -13.33
N GLY A 269 -4.83 -2.72 -13.13
CA GLY A 269 -5.99 -2.68 -14.03
C GLY A 269 -6.53 -1.27 -14.30
N PHE A 270 -6.53 -0.36 -13.32
CA PHE A 270 -6.89 1.04 -13.57
C PHE A 270 -5.86 1.82 -14.40
N ASN A 271 -4.61 1.38 -14.44
CA ASN A 271 -3.57 2.07 -15.22
C ASN A 271 -3.68 1.75 -16.73
N GLU A 272 -4.47 0.76 -17.12
CA GLU A 272 -4.71 0.43 -18.53
C GLU A 272 -5.40 1.57 -19.27
N THR A 273 -6.20 2.36 -18.57
CA THR A 273 -6.88 3.53 -19.15
C THR A 273 -5.94 4.74 -19.33
N ILE A 274 -4.76 4.72 -18.70
CA ILE A 274 -3.77 5.81 -18.74
C ILE A 274 -2.77 5.58 -19.87
N LYS A 275 -2.48 4.33 -20.23
CA LYS A 275 -1.56 4.03 -21.33
C LYS A 275 -2.22 4.51 -22.62
N PRO A 276 -1.61 5.45 -23.38
CA PRO A 276 -2.10 5.73 -24.71
C PRO A 276 -2.13 4.39 -25.45
N LYS A 277 -3.28 4.03 -26.05
CA LYS A 277 -3.33 2.93 -27.00
C LYS A 277 -2.23 3.21 -28.03
N LEU A 278 -1.15 2.43 -28.00
CA LEU A 278 -0.17 2.44 -29.08
C LEU A 278 -0.96 2.12 -30.34
N LYS A 279 -1.18 3.14 -31.18
CA LYS A 279 -1.77 2.96 -32.49
C LYS A 279 -0.78 2.09 -33.28
N GLY A 280 -1.20 0.87 -33.60
CA GLY A 280 -0.48 -0.03 -34.49
C GLY A 280 -0.19 -1.39 -33.88
N GLN A 281 -1.24 -2.18 -33.67
CA GLN A 281 -1.23 -3.64 -33.81
C GLN A 281 -2.65 -4.01 -34.27
N ASP A 282 -2.86 -3.86 -35.59
CA ASP A 282 -3.86 -4.59 -36.34
C ASP A 282 -3.23 -5.91 -36.84
#